data_104c59652052e0c53ce983f9413de682
#
_entry.id   104c59652052e0c53ce983f9413de682
#
_cell.length_a   1.000
_cell.length_b   1.000
_cell.length_c   1.000
_cell.angle_alpha   90.00
_cell.angle_beta   90.00
_cell.angle_gamma   90.00
#
_symmetry.space_group_name_H-M   'P 1'
#
loop_
_entity.id
_entity.type
_entity.pdbx_description
1 polymer ?
#
loop_
_entity_poly.entity_id
_entity_poly.type
_entity_poly.pdbx_seq_one_letter_code
_entity_poly.pdbx_strand_id
1 'polypeptide(L)'
;MKFCIKPFLLMAIAMFNSFTLAQDNGEYAANYARAPRFKALLHYEPHAEEAHVQFDKQAIEFFHKLTYGEGWLMDVTTSLADYPYEKLKEYSIIVSLNAAPGDAAQREAFEKYMENGGGWMGFHASAYNDRDTKWPWFNKFLGCGMFYCNNWPPQPALVECETQEHPVTCSLPQSFVAPASEFYQWQPSPRKDPDVEVLLSISPKMYPFGLKDVVKFGDFPIVWTNTKYRMVYLNMGHGDEEFIDATQNLLFVNAFRWVVSRDPQGDPFRK
;
A
#
# COMPACT_ATOMS: atom_id res chain seq x y z
N MET A 1 15.99 -20.52 -6.86
CA MET A 1 14.58 -20.90 -6.97
C MET A 1 13.90 -20.49 -5.68
N LYS A 2 13.22 -19.35 -5.69
CA LYS A 2 12.42 -18.91 -4.55
C LYS A 2 11.03 -19.48 -4.74
N PHE A 3 10.65 -20.43 -3.91
CA PHE A 3 9.32 -21.00 -3.95
C PHE A 3 8.30 -19.98 -3.44
N CYS A 4 7.41 -19.52 -4.29
CA CYS A 4 6.17 -18.91 -3.86
C CYS A 4 5.33 -20.04 -3.25
N ILE A 5 5.21 -20.05 -1.93
CA ILE A 5 4.35 -20.99 -1.24
C ILE A 5 2.93 -20.52 -1.52
N LYS A 6 2.27 -21.20 -2.47
CA LYS A 6 0.83 -20.99 -2.65
C LYS A 6 0.16 -21.30 -1.32
N PRO A 7 -0.50 -20.35 -0.67
CA PRO A 7 -1.30 -20.69 0.49
C PRO A 7 -2.38 -21.66 0.02
N PHE A 8 -2.38 -22.85 0.57
CA PHE A 8 -3.51 -23.77 0.47
C PHE A 8 -4.76 -22.96 0.85
N LEU A 9 -5.73 -22.97 -0.04
CA LEU A 9 -7.05 -22.38 0.15
C LEU A 9 -7.71 -23.09 1.34
N LEU A 10 -7.41 -22.66 2.55
CA LEU A 10 -8.26 -22.92 3.70
C LEU A 10 -9.40 -21.92 3.58
N MET A 11 -10.42 -22.37 2.86
CA MET A 11 -11.76 -21.82 2.89
C MET A 11 -12.24 -21.94 4.33
N ALA A 12 -12.00 -20.90 5.14
CA ALA A 12 -12.62 -20.79 6.45
C ALA A 12 -14.10 -20.49 6.19
N ILE A 13 -14.86 -21.56 6.01
CA ILE A 13 -16.31 -21.52 6.21
C ILE A 13 -16.49 -21.15 7.67
N ALA A 14 -16.85 -19.90 7.91
CA ALA A 14 -17.31 -19.46 9.21
C ALA A 14 -18.66 -20.16 9.49
N MET A 15 -18.61 -21.36 10.01
CA MET A 15 -19.75 -21.93 10.70
C MET A 15 -19.91 -21.15 12.00
N PHE A 16 -20.98 -20.39 12.07
CA PHE A 16 -21.54 -19.93 13.34
C PHE A 16 -21.85 -21.15 14.20
N ASN A 17 -20.93 -21.58 15.02
CA ASN A 17 -21.19 -22.48 16.09
C ASN A 17 -21.42 -21.67 17.36
N SER A 18 -22.60 -21.93 17.94
CA SER A 18 -23.08 -21.51 19.24
C SER A 18 -21.95 -21.41 20.27
N PHE A 19 -21.79 -20.22 20.85
CA PHE A 19 -20.91 -20.00 21.99
C PHE A 19 -21.41 -20.85 23.17
N THR A 20 -20.82 -21.98 23.39
CA THR A 20 -20.70 -22.55 24.71
C THR A 20 -19.57 -21.79 25.40
N LEU A 21 -19.91 -21.07 26.47
CA LEU A 21 -18.97 -20.53 27.44
C LEU A 21 -18.18 -21.68 28.06
N ALA A 22 -17.12 -22.15 27.41
CA ALA A 22 -16.11 -22.95 28.05
C ALA A 22 -15.20 -22.00 28.83
N GLN A 23 -15.08 -22.25 30.12
CA GLN A 23 -14.07 -21.62 30.97
C GLN A 23 -12.68 -21.94 30.41
N ASP A 24 -12.14 -21.01 29.64
CA ASP A 24 -10.73 -21.01 29.26
C ASP A 24 -10.06 -19.83 29.93
N ASN A 25 -9.58 -20.09 31.13
CA ASN A 25 -9.06 -19.11 32.07
C ASN A 25 -7.53 -19.04 32.00
N GLY A 26 -6.94 -18.87 30.86
CA GLY A 26 -5.49 -18.73 30.87
C GLY A 26 -4.83 -18.39 29.56
N GLU A 27 -5.21 -19.03 28.47
CA GLU A 27 -4.56 -18.79 27.17
C GLU A 27 -4.95 -17.46 26.53
N TYR A 28 -6.17 -16.99 26.70
CA TYR A 28 -6.60 -15.69 26.19
C TYR A 28 -5.82 -14.53 26.83
N ALA A 29 -5.63 -14.57 28.14
CA ALA A 29 -4.85 -13.54 28.85
C ALA A 29 -3.36 -13.55 28.47
N ALA A 30 -2.79 -14.71 28.17
CA ALA A 30 -1.39 -14.84 27.76
C ALA A 30 -1.14 -14.31 26.34
N ASN A 31 -2.12 -14.39 25.45
CA ASN A 31 -2.00 -13.83 24.08
C ASN A 31 -2.12 -12.32 24.05
N TYR A 32 -2.88 -11.71 24.95
CA TYR A 32 -2.95 -10.26 25.12
C TYR A 32 -1.75 -9.67 25.88
N ALA A 33 -0.98 -10.46 26.60
CA ALA A 33 0.20 -10.02 27.35
C ALA A 33 1.49 -10.00 26.53
N ARG A 34 1.48 -10.43 25.27
CA ARG A 34 2.63 -10.24 24.38
C ARG A 34 2.61 -8.82 23.86
N ALA A 35 3.72 -8.10 24.06
CA ALA A 35 3.92 -6.81 23.41
C ALA A 35 3.65 -6.98 21.89
N PRO A 36 2.84 -6.10 21.28
CA PRO A 36 2.54 -6.22 19.85
C PRO A 36 3.84 -6.18 19.06
N ARG A 37 4.02 -7.16 18.18
CA ARG A 37 5.28 -7.32 17.43
C ARG A 37 5.48 -6.24 16.38
N PHE A 38 4.38 -5.62 15.91
CA PHE A 38 4.40 -4.62 14.86
C PHE A 38 3.50 -3.45 15.19
N LYS A 39 3.95 -2.31 14.73
CA LYS A 39 3.25 -1.05 14.86
C LYS A 39 3.13 -0.41 13.48
N ALA A 40 1.92 -0.15 13.04
CA ALA A 40 1.62 0.56 11.80
C ALA A 40 1.24 2.01 12.11
N LEU A 41 1.71 2.94 11.29
CA LEU A 41 1.28 4.34 11.30
C LEU A 41 0.53 4.62 10.01
N LEU A 42 -0.74 4.97 10.09
CA LEU A 42 -1.52 5.47 8.97
C LEU A 42 -1.47 6.99 8.95
N HIS A 43 -1.05 7.54 7.82
CA HIS A 43 -0.98 8.98 7.59
C HIS A 43 -1.92 9.37 6.46
N TYR A 44 -2.85 10.30 6.71
CA TYR A 44 -3.85 10.75 5.75
C TYR A 44 -4.05 12.26 5.77
N GLU A 45 -4.64 12.82 4.69
CA GLU A 45 -4.94 14.26 4.58
C GLU A 45 -6.47 14.50 4.70
N PRO A 46 -6.94 15.02 5.85
CA PRO A 46 -8.37 15.14 6.12
C PRO A 46 -9.06 16.25 5.31
N HIS A 47 -8.30 17.12 4.66
CA HIS A 47 -8.79 18.26 3.89
C HIS A 47 -8.50 18.13 2.39
N ALA A 48 -8.14 16.92 1.94
CA ALA A 48 -7.98 16.62 0.53
C ALA A 48 -9.32 16.67 -0.24
N GLU A 49 -9.27 16.41 -1.53
CA GLU A 49 -10.47 16.20 -2.34
C GLU A 49 -11.38 15.13 -1.72
N GLU A 50 -12.70 15.31 -1.83
CA GLU A 50 -13.67 14.43 -1.16
C GLU A 50 -13.50 12.95 -1.51
N ALA A 51 -13.17 12.63 -2.76
CA ALA A 51 -12.93 11.25 -3.16
C ALA A 51 -11.70 10.63 -2.47
N HIS A 52 -10.65 11.41 -2.22
CA HIS A 52 -9.51 10.97 -1.41
C HIS A 52 -9.92 10.72 0.05
N VAL A 53 -10.70 11.64 0.63
CA VAL A 53 -11.18 11.51 2.02
C VAL A 53 -12.12 10.30 2.18
N GLN A 54 -12.93 10.00 1.17
CA GLN A 54 -13.79 8.80 1.17
C GLN A 54 -12.95 7.51 1.16
N PHE A 55 -11.93 7.45 0.28
CA PHE A 55 -10.97 6.34 0.28
C PHE A 55 -10.28 6.20 1.62
N ASP A 56 -9.73 7.30 2.16
CA ASP A 56 -8.96 7.30 3.40
C ASP A 56 -9.75 6.74 4.59
N LYS A 57 -11.03 7.10 4.70
CA LYS A 57 -11.93 6.56 5.74
C LYS A 57 -12.09 5.04 5.64
N GLN A 58 -12.31 4.52 4.43
CA GLN A 58 -12.45 3.08 4.22
C GLN A 58 -11.12 2.35 4.42
N ALA A 59 -10.01 2.94 3.98
CA ALA A 59 -8.67 2.39 4.19
C ALA A 59 -8.33 2.28 5.68
N ILE A 60 -8.61 3.31 6.48
CA ILE A 60 -8.41 3.28 7.93
C ILE A 60 -9.19 2.13 8.55
N GLU A 61 -10.46 1.96 8.19
CA GLU A 61 -11.29 0.86 8.70
C GLU A 61 -10.76 -0.51 8.25
N PHE A 62 -10.34 -0.63 6.98
CA PHE A 62 -9.79 -1.87 6.42
C PHE A 62 -8.50 -2.29 7.13
N PHE A 63 -7.53 -1.37 7.27
CA PHE A 63 -6.26 -1.66 7.93
C PHE A 63 -6.42 -1.83 9.43
N HIS A 64 -7.39 -1.17 10.06
CA HIS A 64 -7.70 -1.42 11.46
C HIS A 64 -8.19 -2.87 11.69
N LYS A 65 -9.09 -3.36 10.83
CA LYS A 65 -9.53 -4.76 10.88
C LYS A 65 -8.38 -5.73 10.65
N LEU A 66 -7.51 -5.44 9.68
CA LEU A 66 -6.34 -6.26 9.37
C LEU A 66 -5.38 -6.32 10.55
N THR A 67 -4.96 -5.17 11.07
CA THR A 67 -3.98 -5.09 12.17
C THR A 67 -4.53 -5.67 13.46
N TYR A 68 -5.81 -5.44 13.77
CA TYR A 68 -6.48 -6.05 14.91
C TYR A 68 -6.51 -7.58 14.81
N GLY A 69 -6.84 -8.12 13.63
CA GLY A 69 -6.85 -9.56 13.38
C GLY A 69 -5.49 -10.23 13.53
N GLU A 70 -4.40 -9.49 13.23
CA GLU A 70 -3.01 -9.97 13.35
C GLU A 70 -2.40 -9.69 14.75
N GLY A 71 -3.12 -9.01 15.64
CA GLY A 71 -2.62 -8.64 16.97
C GLY A 71 -1.54 -7.53 16.92
N TRP A 72 -1.61 -6.62 15.96
CA TRP A 72 -0.68 -5.50 15.79
C TRP A 72 -1.30 -4.20 16.30
N LEU A 73 -0.45 -3.22 16.62
CA LEU A 73 -0.91 -1.87 16.92
C LEU A 73 -1.01 -1.03 15.64
N MET A 74 -1.97 -0.12 15.64
CA MET A 74 -2.14 0.86 14.58
C MET A 74 -2.42 2.22 15.18
N ASP A 75 -1.59 3.19 14.85
CA ASP A 75 -1.83 4.61 15.11
C ASP A 75 -2.27 5.30 13.81
N VAL A 76 -3.07 6.35 13.94
CA VAL A 76 -3.55 7.15 12.81
C VAL A 76 -3.19 8.61 13.06
N THR A 77 -2.67 9.28 12.04
CA THR A 77 -2.30 10.70 12.12
C THR A 77 -2.65 11.45 10.85
N THR A 78 -2.92 12.73 11.00
CA THR A 78 -3.11 13.68 9.89
C THR A 78 -1.86 14.52 9.60
N SER A 79 -0.79 14.34 10.38
CA SER A 79 0.45 15.08 10.19
C SER A 79 1.64 14.29 10.73
N LEU A 80 2.75 14.33 10.02
CA LEU A 80 4.02 13.76 10.50
C LEU A 80 4.85 14.76 11.33
N ALA A 81 4.35 15.97 11.62
CA ALA A 81 5.07 16.98 12.40
C ALA A 81 5.45 16.48 13.81
N ASP A 82 4.58 15.67 14.43
CA ASP A 82 4.82 15.08 15.75
C ASP A 82 5.56 13.73 15.69
N TYR A 83 6.10 13.38 14.53
CA TYR A 83 6.77 12.11 14.27
C TYR A 83 8.21 12.33 13.76
N PRO A 84 9.13 12.84 14.61
CA PRO A 84 10.55 12.85 14.24
C PRO A 84 11.07 11.43 14.04
N TYR A 85 12.23 11.28 13.39
CA TYR A 85 12.81 9.97 13.11
C TYR A 85 12.83 9.02 14.32
N GLU A 86 13.16 9.53 15.50
CA GLU A 86 13.23 8.74 16.74
C GLU A 86 11.89 8.10 17.14
N LYS A 87 10.78 8.70 16.69
CA LYS A 87 9.43 8.15 16.88
C LYS A 87 9.02 7.30 15.68
N LEU A 88 9.35 7.72 14.44
CA LEU A 88 9.04 6.93 13.25
C LEU A 88 9.68 5.55 13.26
N LYS A 89 10.90 5.41 13.76
CA LYS A 89 11.62 4.12 13.83
C LYS A 89 10.93 3.06 14.71
N GLU A 90 9.95 3.46 15.52
CA GLU A 90 9.14 2.52 16.32
C GLU A 90 8.08 1.80 15.46
N TYR A 91 7.81 2.30 14.26
CA TYR A 91 6.83 1.73 13.36
C TYR A 91 7.49 0.81 12.34
N SER A 92 6.88 -0.36 12.15
CA SER A 92 7.31 -1.32 11.12
C SER A 92 6.90 -0.89 9.72
N ILE A 93 5.85 -0.08 9.62
CA ILE A 93 5.32 0.43 8.36
C ILE A 93 4.62 1.78 8.56
N ILE A 94 4.83 2.68 7.60
CA ILE A 94 3.99 3.87 7.39
C ILE A 94 3.10 3.58 6.18
N VAL A 95 1.79 3.69 6.36
CA VAL A 95 0.80 3.62 5.28
C VAL A 95 0.33 5.05 4.98
N SER A 96 0.72 5.56 3.82
CA SER A 96 0.35 6.90 3.37
C SER A 96 -0.91 6.82 2.51
N LEU A 97 -2.00 7.35 3.03
CA LEU A 97 -3.30 7.41 2.37
C LEU A 97 -3.47 8.82 1.79
N ASN A 98 -3.26 8.98 0.50
CA ASN A 98 -3.35 10.28 -0.20
C ASN A 98 -2.52 11.42 0.43
N ALA A 99 -1.62 11.12 1.33
CA ALA A 99 -0.82 12.09 2.08
C ALA A 99 0.68 11.84 1.92
N ALA A 100 1.45 12.91 1.88
CA ALA A 100 2.92 12.88 1.87
C ALA A 100 3.49 13.79 2.96
N PRO A 101 4.76 13.59 3.39
CA PRO A 101 5.42 14.52 4.30
C PRO A 101 5.37 15.97 3.81
N GLY A 102 4.83 16.88 4.60
CA GLY A 102 4.51 18.24 4.17
C GLY A 102 5.71 19.17 4.10
N ASP A 103 6.41 19.36 5.20
CA ASP A 103 7.52 20.31 5.32
C ASP A 103 8.90 19.62 5.29
N ALA A 104 9.96 20.43 5.31
CA ALA A 104 11.33 19.94 5.24
C ALA A 104 11.71 19.01 6.40
N ALA A 105 11.22 19.30 7.62
CA ALA A 105 11.54 18.48 8.79
C ALA A 105 10.85 17.11 8.74
N GLN A 106 9.61 17.07 8.28
CA GLN A 106 8.87 15.81 8.05
C GLN A 106 9.52 14.99 6.94
N ARG A 107 9.95 15.64 5.84
CA ARG A 107 10.68 14.99 4.74
C ARG A 107 11.99 14.40 5.19
N GLU A 108 12.79 15.14 5.95
CA GLU A 108 14.06 14.65 6.50
C GLU A 108 13.85 13.45 7.43
N ALA A 109 12.84 13.51 8.31
CA ALA A 109 12.51 12.39 9.20
C ALA A 109 12.08 11.14 8.44
N PHE A 110 11.26 11.31 7.39
CA PHE A 110 10.81 10.23 6.51
C PHE A 110 11.97 9.64 5.69
N GLU A 111 12.82 10.47 5.07
CA GLU A 111 14.02 10.03 4.37
C GLU A 111 14.89 9.16 5.29
N LYS A 112 15.20 9.68 6.48
CA LYS A 112 16.01 8.95 7.45
C LYS A 112 15.35 7.63 7.88
N TYR A 113 14.04 7.61 8.04
CA TYR A 113 13.30 6.39 8.34
C TYR A 113 13.44 5.35 7.22
N MET A 114 13.25 5.74 5.97
CA MET A 114 13.36 4.83 4.82
C MET A 114 14.80 4.35 4.58
N GLU A 115 15.78 5.25 4.69
CA GLU A 115 17.22 4.92 4.52
C GLU A 115 17.74 3.96 5.62
N ASN A 116 17.08 3.93 6.78
CA ASN A 116 17.39 3.01 7.87
C ASN A 116 16.49 1.76 7.87
N GLY A 117 15.88 1.42 6.73
CA GLY A 117 15.14 0.18 6.57
C GLY A 117 13.69 0.24 7.01
N GLY A 118 13.13 1.42 7.18
CA GLY A 118 11.69 1.62 7.41
C GLY A 118 10.83 1.03 6.30
N GLY A 119 9.57 0.73 6.59
CA GLY A 119 8.61 0.20 5.63
C GLY A 119 7.59 1.26 5.18
N TRP A 120 7.26 1.29 3.89
CA TRP A 120 6.27 2.22 3.37
C TRP A 120 5.31 1.55 2.39
N MET A 121 4.04 1.90 2.52
CA MET A 121 2.98 1.56 1.58
C MET A 121 2.22 2.84 1.25
N GLY A 122 2.28 3.28 0.00
CA GLY A 122 1.65 4.52 -0.42
C GLY A 122 0.52 4.29 -1.40
N PHE A 123 -0.54 5.06 -1.23
CA PHE A 123 -1.71 5.04 -2.10
C PHE A 123 -1.85 6.34 -2.87
N HIS A 124 -2.10 6.22 -4.16
CA HIS A 124 -2.56 7.28 -5.06
C HIS A 124 -1.81 8.61 -4.87
N ALA A 125 -2.48 9.66 -4.37
CA ALA A 125 -1.90 10.98 -4.22
C ALA A 125 -0.75 11.05 -3.19
N SER A 126 -0.51 9.99 -2.41
CA SER A 126 0.67 9.94 -1.53
C SER A 126 2.00 10.03 -2.27
N ALA A 127 2.03 9.66 -3.56
CA ALA A 127 3.21 9.78 -4.42
C ALA A 127 3.17 11.02 -5.31
N TYR A 128 2.12 11.83 -5.24
CA TYR A 128 2.01 13.01 -6.10
C TYR A 128 3.22 13.92 -5.92
N ASN A 129 3.82 14.27 -7.04
CA ASN A 129 4.91 15.22 -7.10
C ASN A 129 4.91 15.90 -8.48
N ASP A 130 5.29 17.16 -8.49
CA ASP A 130 5.39 18.01 -9.67
C ASP A 130 6.65 18.87 -9.63
N ARG A 131 6.73 19.88 -10.52
CA ARG A 131 7.89 20.78 -10.59
C ARG A 131 8.08 21.64 -9.33
N ASP A 132 7.01 21.87 -8.57
CA ASP A 132 7.02 22.73 -7.38
C ASP A 132 7.31 21.92 -6.10
N THR A 133 7.15 20.61 -6.14
CA THR A 133 7.43 19.70 -5.01
C THR A 133 8.88 19.75 -4.56
N LYS A 134 9.85 19.89 -5.48
CA LYS A 134 11.29 20.08 -5.23
C LYS A 134 11.87 19.10 -4.21
N TRP A 135 11.53 17.83 -4.37
CA TRP A 135 12.00 16.76 -3.50
C TRP A 135 12.66 15.62 -4.31
N PRO A 136 13.90 15.83 -4.82
CA PRO A 136 14.56 14.87 -5.70
C PRO A 136 14.80 13.48 -5.09
N TRP A 137 15.00 13.41 -3.78
CA TRP A 137 15.12 12.15 -3.07
C TRP A 137 13.84 11.30 -3.26
N PHE A 138 12.67 11.93 -3.17
CA PHE A 138 11.40 11.25 -3.30
C PHE A 138 11.19 10.60 -4.68
N ASN A 139 11.64 11.26 -5.75
CA ASN A 139 11.61 10.65 -7.08
C ASN A 139 12.50 9.41 -7.17
N LYS A 140 13.69 9.42 -6.54
CA LYS A 140 14.55 8.24 -6.47
C LYS A 140 13.93 7.13 -5.62
N PHE A 141 13.34 7.50 -4.51
CA PHE A 141 12.62 6.58 -3.62
C PHE A 141 11.45 5.91 -4.34
N LEU A 142 10.61 6.66 -5.03
CA LEU A 142 9.53 6.13 -5.84
C LEU A 142 10.02 5.38 -7.08
N GLY A 143 11.21 5.71 -7.60
CA GLY A 143 11.74 5.18 -8.85
C GLY A 143 10.99 5.66 -10.08
N CYS A 144 10.37 6.84 -10.04
CA CYS A 144 9.61 7.39 -11.15
C CYS A 144 9.83 8.90 -11.31
N GLY A 145 9.33 9.43 -12.41
CA GLY A 145 9.30 10.87 -12.67
C GLY A 145 8.20 11.59 -11.91
N MET A 146 7.84 12.76 -12.46
CA MET A 146 6.74 13.57 -11.93
C MET A 146 5.40 13.07 -12.45
N PHE A 147 4.33 13.41 -11.74
CA PHE A 147 2.97 13.27 -12.24
C PHE A 147 2.84 13.93 -13.61
N TYR A 148 2.25 13.20 -14.53
CA TYR A 148 2.05 13.67 -15.92
C TYR A 148 0.58 13.93 -16.23
N CYS A 149 -0.29 12.95 -16.01
CA CYS A 149 -1.73 13.00 -16.21
C CYS A 149 -2.43 11.85 -15.47
N ASN A 150 -3.75 11.87 -15.51
CA ASN A 150 -4.62 10.83 -15.00
C ASN A 150 -5.74 10.53 -16.00
N ASN A 151 -6.38 9.40 -15.88
CA ASN A 151 -7.65 9.16 -16.56
C ASN A 151 -8.77 10.02 -15.95
N TRP A 152 -9.68 10.45 -16.79
CA TRP A 152 -10.88 11.15 -16.36
C TRP A 152 -12.06 10.81 -17.28
N PRO A 153 -13.25 10.53 -16.75
CA PRO A 153 -13.58 10.38 -15.32
C PRO A 153 -12.95 9.12 -14.69
N PRO A 154 -13.01 8.94 -13.35
CA PRO A 154 -12.68 7.68 -12.71
C PRO A 154 -13.47 6.53 -13.33
N GLN A 155 -12.85 5.41 -13.58
CA GLN A 155 -13.48 4.25 -14.21
C GLN A 155 -12.78 2.95 -13.79
N PRO A 156 -13.50 1.80 -13.85
CA PRO A 156 -12.88 0.50 -13.64
C PRO A 156 -11.78 0.22 -14.68
N ALA A 157 -10.75 -0.48 -14.27
CA ALA A 157 -9.63 -0.81 -15.15
C ALA A 157 -9.37 -2.32 -15.18
N LEU A 158 -9.24 -2.90 -16.38
CA LEU A 158 -8.62 -4.21 -16.52
C LEU A 158 -7.13 -4.07 -16.22
N VAL A 159 -6.66 -4.71 -15.15
CA VAL A 159 -5.26 -4.71 -14.74
C VAL A 159 -4.63 -6.08 -14.96
N GLU A 160 -3.35 -6.09 -15.28
CA GLU A 160 -2.56 -7.31 -15.54
C GLU A 160 -1.41 -7.38 -14.54
N CYS A 161 -1.20 -8.58 -13.96
CA CYS A 161 -0.02 -8.87 -13.16
C CYS A 161 1.17 -9.07 -14.10
N GLU A 162 2.23 -8.29 -13.90
CA GLU A 162 3.46 -8.40 -14.70
C GLU A 162 4.34 -9.56 -14.24
N THR A 163 4.20 -9.93 -12.98
CA THR A 163 4.84 -11.11 -12.39
C THR A 163 3.91 -11.78 -11.40
N GLN A 164 3.94 -13.09 -11.34
CA GLN A 164 3.30 -13.89 -10.29
C GLN A 164 4.34 -14.56 -9.37
N GLU A 165 5.60 -14.18 -9.49
CA GLU A 165 6.66 -14.67 -8.62
C GLU A 165 6.84 -13.79 -7.37
N HIS A 166 6.41 -12.53 -7.45
CA HIS A 166 6.50 -11.61 -6.32
C HIS A 166 5.42 -11.90 -5.27
N PRO A 167 5.72 -11.87 -3.95
CA PRO A 167 4.76 -12.18 -2.87
C PRO A 167 3.49 -11.33 -2.89
N VAL A 168 3.55 -10.11 -3.38
CA VAL A 168 2.39 -9.21 -3.49
C VAL A 168 1.38 -9.73 -4.53
N THR A 169 1.83 -10.38 -5.59
CA THR A 169 1.01 -10.78 -6.75
C THR A 169 0.83 -12.28 -6.90
N CYS A 170 1.64 -13.12 -6.23
CA CYS A 170 1.68 -14.57 -6.47
C CYS A 170 0.36 -15.32 -6.21
N SER A 171 -0.55 -14.76 -5.42
CA SER A 171 -1.87 -15.33 -5.14
C SER A 171 -3.01 -14.66 -5.92
N LEU A 172 -2.69 -13.67 -6.75
CA LEU A 172 -3.68 -12.98 -7.58
C LEU A 172 -3.89 -13.72 -8.91
N PRO A 173 -5.06 -13.54 -9.56
CA PRO A 173 -5.22 -13.98 -10.96
C PRO A 173 -4.28 -13.17 -11.87
N GLN A 174 -3.98 -13.70 -13.06
CA GLN A 174 -3.14 -13.02 -14.05
C GLN A 174 -3.68 -11.64 -14.44
N SER A 175 -4.98 -11.47 -14.40
CA SER A 175 -5.66 -10.21 -14.62
C SER A 175 -6.97 -10.15 -13.85
N PHE A 176 -7.41 -8.95 -13.48
CA PHE A 176 -8.71 -8.70 -12.86
C PHE A 176 -9.19 -7.28 -13.19
N VAL A 177 -10.44 -7.00 -12.93
CA VAL A 177 -10.99 -5.64 -13.07
C VAL A 177 -10.89 -4.94 -11.74
N ALA A 178 -10.01 -3.95 -11.64
CA ALA A 178 -9.94 -3.07 -10.49
C ALA A 178 -11.17 -2.15 -10.44
N PRO A 179 -11.70 -1.82 -9.26
CA PRO A 179 -12.76 -0.83 -9.09
C PRO A 179 -12.45 0.51 -9.75
N ALA A 180 -13.50 1.34 -9.88
CA ALA A 180 -13.33 2.66 -10.47
C ALA A 180 -12.38 3.52 -9.64
N SER A 181 -11.35 4.04 -10.28
CA SER A 181 -10.37 4.94 -9.69
C SER A 181 -9.84 5.94 -10.71
N GLU A 182 -9.19 6.97 -10.21
CA GLU A 182 -8.36 7.87 -10.98
C GLU A 182 -6.92 7.36 -10.91
N PHE A 183 -6.37 6.89 -12.03
CA PHE A 183 -5.02 6.36 -12.08
C PHE A 183 -4.04 7.39 -12.63
N TYR A 184 -2.96 7.65 -11.90
CA TYR A 184 -1.90 8.58 -12.29
C TYR A 184 -0.90 7.93 -13.24
N GLN A 185 -0.47 8.70 -14.24
CA GLN A 185 0.62 8.36 -15.12
C GLN A 185 1.85 9.24 -14.81
N TRP A 186 3.01 8.62 -14.81
CA TRP A 186 4.28 9.22 -14.40
C TRP A 186 5.23 9.39 -15.59
N GLN A 187 6.01 10.48 -15.60
CA GLN A 187 6.99 10.73 -16.65
C GLN A 187 8.33 11.19 -16.05
N PRO A 188 9.43 10.45 -16.29
CA PRO A 188 9.49 9.13 -16.90
C PRO A 188 8.71 8.05 -16.09
N SER A 189 8.28 7.02 -16.81
CA SER A 189 7.61 5.85 -16.21
C SER A 189 8.53 5.17 -15.20
N PRO A 190 7.97 4.62 -14.08
CA PRO A 190 8.74 3.83 -13.11
C PRO A 190 9.47 2.65 -13.74
N ARG A 191 8.96 2.09 -14.83
CA ARG A 191 9.62 1.02 -15.60
C ARG A 191 11.00 1.39 -16.15
N LYS A 192 11.34 2.67 -16.20
CA LYS A 192 12.64 3.16 -16.70
C LYS A 192 13.74 3.11 -15.64
N ASP A 193 13.38 2.99 -14.39
CA ASP A 193 14.34 2.85 -13.31
C ASP A 193 14.74 1.37 -13.14
N PRO A 194 16.03 1.01 -13.20
CA PRO A 194 16.48 -0.38 -13.08
C PRO A 194 16.27 -0.98 -11.69
N ASP A 195 16.03 -0.14 -10.69
CA ASP A 195 15.77 -0.57 -9.31
C ASP A 195 14.27 -0.80 -9.05
N VAL A 196 13.40 -0.52 -10.03
CA VAL A 196 11.95 -0.71 -9.92
C VAL A 196 11.53 -2.06 -10.50
N GLU A 197 10.71 -2.78 -9.73
CA GLU A 197 9.95 -3.93 -10.20
C GLU A 197 8.47 -3.53 -10.29
N VAL A 198 7.95 -3.49 -11.52
CA VAL A 198 6.52 -3.25 -11.78
C VAL A 198 5.75 -4.53 -11.51
N LEU A 199 4.73 -4.44 -10.69
CA LEU A 199 3.91 -5.59 -10.25
C LEU A 199 2.59 -5.67 -11.01
N LEU A 200 1.91 -4.53 -11.21
CA LEU A 200 0.66 -4.43 -11.96
C LEU A 200 0.70 -3.23 -12.92
N SER A 201 0.07 -3.42 -14.07
CA SER A 201 -0.17 -2.36 -15.05
C SER A 201 -1.61 -2.39 -15.56
N ILE A 202 -2.12 -1.26 -16.03
CA ILE A 202 -3.36 -1.24 -16.81
C ILE A 202 -3.13 -1.96 -18.13
N SER A 203 -4.03 -2.90 -18.45
CA SER A 203 -3.95 -3.68 -19.68
C SER A 203 -3.96 -2.78 -20.93
N PRO A 204 -3.08 -2.99 -21.90
CA PRO A 204 -3.11 -2.27 -23.18
C PRO A 204 -4.43 -2.38 -23.92
N LYS A 205 -5.27 -3.38 -23.61
CA LYS A 205 -6.62 -3.51 -24.17
C LYS A 205 -7.56 -2.37 -23.77
N MET A 206 -7.21 -1.63 -22.71
CA MET A 206 -7.97 -0.47 -22.23
C MET A 206 -7.57 0.84 -22.93
N TYR A 207 -6.51 0.85 -23.75
CA TYR A 207 -6.02 2.08 -24.36
C TYR A 207 -6.84 2.51 -25.58
N PRO A 208 -7.13 3.82 -25.76
CA PRO A 208 -6.90 4.93 -24.85
C PRO A 208 -7.78 4.82 -23.59
N PHE A 209 -7.23 5.20 -22.43
CA PHE A 209 -7.87 5.04 -21.13
C PHE A 209 -8.35 6.40 -20.58
N GLY A 210 -9.67 6.52 -20.38
CA GLY A 210 -10.31 7.78 -20.01
C GLY A 210 -10.71 8.65 -21.20
N LEU A 211 -11.48 9.70 -20.93
CA LEU A 211 -11.99 10.63 -21.95
C LEU A 211 -11.08 11.85 -22.10
N LYS A 212 -10.51 12.34 -21.00
CA LYS A 212 -9.70 13.57 -20.95
C LYS A 212 -8.24 13.28 -21.21
N ASP A 213 -7.70 12.29 -20.50
CA ASP A 213 -6.30 11.95 -20.56
C ASP A 213 -6.13 10.56 -21.19
N VAL A 214 -5.20 10.46 -22.10
CA VAL A 214 -4.91 9.22 -22.82
C VAL A 214 -3.49 8.78 -22.52
N VAL A 215 -3.28 7.47 -22.55
CA VAL A 215 -1.95 6.89 -22.40
C VAL A 215 -1.10 7.24 -23.59
N LYS A 216 -0.19 8.20 -23.45
CA LYS A 216 0.65 8.69 -24.54
C LYS A 216 1.91 7.87 -24.77
N PHE A 217 2.37 7.15 -23.74
CA PHE A 217 3.66 6.47 -23.76
C PHE A 217 3.52 4.94 -23.86
N GLY A 218 2.30 4.43 -24.03
CA GLY A 218 2.02 3.01 -24.21
C GLY A 218 2.36 2.14 -22.98
N ASP A 219 2.51 2.74 -21.81
CA ASP A 219 2.92 2.07 -20.58
C ASP A 219 2.22 2.72 -19.38
N PHE A 220 1.54 1.89 -18.57
CA PHE A 220 0.76 2.40 -17.45
C PHE A 220 0.91 1.54 -16.19
N PRO A 221 2.10 1.52 -15.58
CA PRO A 221 2.30 0.87 -14.28
C PRO A 221 1.44 1.52 -13.19
N ILE A 222 0.79 0.70 -12.37
CA ILE A 222 -0.08 1.16 -11.29
C ILE A 222 0.30 0.60 -9.92
N VAL A 223 1.08 -0.48 -9.87
CA VAL A 223 1.65 -1.01 -8.62
C VAL A 223 3.10 -1.39 -8.88
N TRP A 224 3.99 -0.92 -8.03
CA TRP A 224 5.41 -1.25 -8.11
C TRP A 224 6.12 -1.18 -6.77
N THR A 225 7.31 -1.75 -6.71
CA THR A 225 8.27 -1.64 -5.62
C THR A 225 9.60 -1.11 -6.13
N ASN A 226 10.34 -0.40 -5.28
CA ASN A 226 11.75 -0.07 -5.49
C ASN A 226 12.58 -1.04 -4.65
N THR A 227 13.44 -1.83 -5.30
CA THR A 227 14.19 -2.92 -4.66
C THR A 227 15.22 -2.44 -3.62
N LYS A 228 15.55 -1.15 -3.61
CA LYS A 228 16.44 -0.53 -2.61
C LYS A 228 15.74 -0.24 -1.29
N TYR A 229 14.41 -0.20 -1.28
CA TYR A 229 13.62 0.17 -0.12
C TYR A 229 12.56 -0.90 0.19
N ARG A 230 12.07 -0.90 1.41
CA ARG A 230 10.90 -1.68 1.82
C ARG A 230 9.63 -0.89 1.48
N MET A 231 9.28 -0.82 0.22
CA MET A 231 8.16 0.02 -0.21
C MET A 231 7.30 -0.67 -1.26
N VAL A 232 6.01 -0.35 -1.24
CA VAL A 232 5.08 -0.61 -2.34
C VAL A 232 4.27 0.66 -2.56
N TYR A 233 4.20 1.09 -3.81
CA TYR A 233 3.24 2.10 -4.23
C TYR A 233 2.06 1.46 -4.96
N LEU A 234 0.85 1.91 -4.64
CA LEU A 234 -0.40 1.50 -5.26
C LEU A 234 -1.14 2.74 -5.78
N ASN A 235 -1.42 2.76 -7.05
CA ASN A 235 -2.07 3.90 -7.71
C ASN A 235 -3.59 3.96 -7.47
N MET A 236 -4.16 2.97 -6.82
CA MET A 236 -5.53 2.94 -6.31
C MET A 236 -5.65 3.93 -5.14
N GLY A 237 -6.81 4.56 -4.97
CA GLY A 237 -7.00 5.46 -3.83
C GLY A 237 -7.94 6.64 -4.07
N HIS A 238 -8.81 6.57 -5.08
CA HIS A 238 -9.72 7.65 -5.43
C HIS A 238 -11.17 7.17 -5.50
N GLY A 239 -11.93 7.40 -4.43
CA GLY A 239 -13.34 7.07 -4.34
C GLY A 239 -13.69 6.10 -3.21
N ASP A 240 -14.96 5.79 -3.11
CA ASP A 240 -15.53 4.97 -2.03
C ASP A 240 -15.75 3.50 -2.44
N GLU A 241 -15.44 3.12 -3.67
CA GLU A 241 -15.63 1.76 -4.18
C GLU A 241 -14.34 0.90 -4.17
N GLU A 242 -13.22 1.46 -3.71
CA GLU A 242 -11.91 0.80 -3.80
C GLU A 242 -11.79 -0.52 -3.01
N PHE A 243 -12.62 -0.71 -1.99
CA PHE A 243 -12.59 -1.90 -1.12
C PHE A 243 -13.71 -2.91 -1.40
N ILE A 244 -14.47 -2.74 -2.49
CA ILE A 244 -15.57 -3.67 -2.82
C ILE A 244 -15.09 -4.96 -3.52
N ASP A 245 -13.91 -4.94 -4.14
CA ASP A 245 -13.37 -6.10 -4.86
C ASP A 245 -12.44 -6.94 -3.99
N ALA A 246 -12.72 -8.24 -3.91
CA ALA A 246 -11.96 -9.16 -3.06
C ALA A 246 -10.52 -9.37 -3.56
N THR A 247 -10.28 -9.31 -4.87
CA THR A 247 -8.94 -9.48 -5.46
C THR A 247 -8.07 -8.26 -5.17
N GLN A 248 -8.65 -7.06 -5.30
CA GLN A 248 -7.95 -5.83 -4.92
C GLN A 248 -7.68 -5.77 -3.42
N ASN A 249 -8.62 -6.18 -2.59
CA ASN A 249 -8.40 -6.29 -1.14
C ASN A 249 -7.27 -7.27 -0.80
N LEU A 250 -7.19 -8.40 -1.52
CA LEU A 250 -6.10 -9.36 -1.35
C LEU A 250 -4.74 -8.75 -1.76
N LEU A 251 -4.70 -7.96 -2.84
CA LEU A 251 -3.52 -7.19 -3.23
C LEU A 251 -3.05 -6.28 -2.09
N PHE A 252 -3.97 -5.53 -1.47
CA PHE A 252 -3.65 -4.61 -0.36
C PHE A 252 -3.12 -5.36 0.87
N VAL A 253 -3.74 -6.48 1.23
CA VAL A 253 -3.27 -7.34 2.32
C VAL A 253 -1.88 -7.90 2.03
N ASN A 254 -1.65 -8.41 0.82
CA ASN A 254 -0.36 -8.95 0.42
C ASN A 254 0.75 -7.89 0.44
N ALA A 255 0.47 -6.68 -0.08
CA ALA A 255 1.41 -5.57 -0.09
C ALA A 255 1.79 -5.17 1.35
N PHE A 256 0.80 -4.99 2.22
CA PHE A 256 1.02 -4.66 3.63
C PHE A 256 1.89 -5.73 4.32
N ARG A 257 1.49 -7.00 4.22
CA ARG A 257 2.22 -8.12 4.83
C ARG A 257 3.64 -8.26 4.28
N TRP A 258 3.83 -8.06 2.99
CA TRP A 258 5.15 -8.14 2.37
C TRP A 258 6.10 -7.04 2.88
N VAL A 259 5.62 -5.80 3.01
CA VAL A 259 6.40 -4.71 3.57
C VAL A 259 6.76 -5.00 5.02
N VAL A 260 5.81 -5.43 5.84
CA VAL A 260 6.03 -5.75 7.26
C VAL A 260 6.96 -6.94 7.44
N SER A 261 6.82 -8.02 6.64
CA SER A 261 7.63 -9.25 6.76
C SER A 261 9.11 -9.04 6.47
N ARG A 262 9.49 -7.94 5.86
CA ARG A 262 10.88 -7.56 5.58
C ARG A 262 11.47 -6.63 6.65
N ASP A 263 10.76 -6.42 7.76
CA ASP A 263 11.26 -5.60 8.86
C ASP A 263 12.56 -6.22 9.42
N PRO A 264 13.71 -5.50 9.39
CA PRO A 264 14.96 -6.00 9.93
C PRO A 264 14.92 -6.28 11.44
N GLN A 265 13.95 -5.70 12.16
CA GLN A 265 13.77 -5.91 13.60
C GLN A 265 13.02 -7.20 13.95
N GLY A 266 12.46 -7.87 12.99
CA GLY A 266 11.83 -9.17 13.17
C GLY A 266 10.85 -9.52 12.07
N ASP A 267 11.04 -10.68 11.46
CA ASP A 267 10.03 -11.28 10.60
C ASP A 267 8.99 -11.99 11.48
N PRO A 268 7.73 -11.51 11.52
CA PRO A 268 6.68 -12.12 12.33
C PRO A 268 6.35 -13.53 11.88
N PHE A 269 6.71 -13.88 10.64
CA PHE A 269 6.39 -15.15 10.00
C PHE A 269 7.56 -16.13 9.97
N ARG A 270 8.76 -15.70 10.40
CA ARG A 270 9.89 -16.60 10.64
C ARG A 270 9.78 -17.21 12.05
N LYS A 271 9.21 -18.38 12.10
CA LYS A 271 9.42 -19.35 13.19
C LYS A 271 10.31 -20.46 12.69
#